data_4c9d48654b93f139836a77e23ad24d5e
#
_entry.id   4c9d48654b93f139836a77e23ad24d5e
#
_cell.length_a   1.000
_cell.length_b   1.000
_cell.length_c   1.000
_cell.angle_alpha   90.00
_cell.angle_beta   90.00
_cell.angle_gamma   90.00
#
_symmetry.space_group_name_H-M   'P 1'
#
loop_
_entity.id
_entity.type
_entity.pdbx_description
1 polymer ?
#
loop_
_entity_poly.entity_id
_entity_poly.type
_entity_poly.pdbx_seq_one_letter_code
_entity_poly.pdbx_strand_id
1 'polypeptide(L)'
;MRGYLRVKLERVQGILPVPSIPSLTQTSTAMNVRSMPTWLWWVAVPLGILLVIAVALSFIDEPLRAYAEREINHRLPAYIVRIGALALHPMSLSLDLEDVIVKQKDSPDPPIAAVSKIHGSLQWSALLSGRIVSDQWIEHPVIHFTRPQAAKEMEASPEQKQSWQELLFGMQEIQLNEVSITNGDVTYRENTTSNPLHIREVNVHAENIRNVRSAPSQYPSHLQIDMLVFDKGRFHLEGYADFFAEPSLAVNADATLTDMTLADLLPLTAQRQVHLSQGILSAEGHVEYAPTVQQVRLKTLALRDVKGDFVHAVTTQQKEKDTVKTVARAADKASNHPTLLLRIDRGKIEKSEFGLVNKASDPSYRVFITETDIELENWSNQLSEETAIVRLQGLLMGSGETHISGAFRPETKSPDFDLSVKILRTSVKSLNQLLRAYGGMDVASGVFSVYSEMTVKNGKVTGYLKPLFKDVKAYDPAQDQDKGLLQKIYEKTINVAAELLKNTPREEVATKTDVSGPVENPQASTWEMVVTLFKNAFFEAVLPGLEGRLKKSA
;
A
#
# COMPACT_ATOMS: atom_id res chain seq x y z
N MET A 1 16.40 23.41 79.39
CA MET A 1 17.72 23.81 79.94
C MET A 1 18.14 25.05 79.19
N ARG A 2 17.90 26.21 79.67
CA ARG A 2 18.63 27.12 80.56
C ARG A 2 20.09 27.33 80.10
N GLY A 3 20.40 28.62 79.80
CA GLY A 3 21.73 29.18 79.75
C GLY A 3 21.71 30.60 79.26
N TYR A 4 21.43 31.51 80.15
CA TYR A 4 21.69 33.00 80.09
C TYR A 4 23.15 33.30 80.05
N LEU A 5 23.58 34.38 79.39
CA LEU A 5 24.71 35.24 79.88
C LEU A 5 24.54 36.68 79.38
N ARG A 6 24.31 37.50 80.31
CA ARG A 6 24.36 39.01 80.28
C ARG A 6 25.74 39.43 80.70
N VAL A 7 26.39 40.35 80.03
CA VAL A 7 27.51 41.20 80.56
C VAL A 7 27.32 42.60 80.01
N LYS A 8 26.98 43.45 80.77
CA LYS A 8 27.31 44.57 81.64
C LYS A 8 28.22 45.69 81.00
N LEU A 9 27.64 46.90 81.00
CA LEU A 9 28.25 48.19 80.77
C LEU A 9 29.49 48.46 81.70
N GLU A 10 30.48 49.10 81.15
CA GLU A 10 31.29 50.04 81.94
C GLU A 10 31.68 51.26 81.12
N ARG A 11 31.49 52.39 81.79
CA ARG A 11 31.68 53.77 81.39
C ARG A 11 33.10 54.18 81.76
N VAL A 12 33.91 54.76 80.82
CA VAL A 12 35.11 55.53 81.19
C VAL A 12 35.03 56.91 80.48
N GLN A 13 34.88 57.90 81.31
CA GLN A 13 35.09 59.32 80.95
C GLN A 13 36.54 59.61 80.79
N GLY A 14 36.95 60.26 79.69
CA GLY A 14 38.27 60.90 79.53
C GLY A 14 38.14 62.13 78.65
N ILE A 15 38.22 63.27 79.30
CA ILE A 15 38.20 64.61 78.72
C ILE A 15 39.59 64.91 78.15
N LEU A 16 39.73 65.35 76.89
CA LEU A 16 40.77 66.31 76.41
C LEU A 16 40.31 66.96 75.08
N PRO A 17 40.91 68.10 74.67
CA PRO A 17 40.20 69.25 74.15
C PRO A 17 40.04 69.28 72.62
N VAL A 18 39.04 70.07 72.21
CA VAL A 18 38.62 70.30 70.81
C VAL A 18 39.63 71.25 70.11
N PRO A 19 40.18 70.95 68.91
CA PRO A 19 40.62 71.96 67.98
C PRO A 19 39.46 72.36 67.05
N SER A 20 39.30 73.67 66.91
CA SER A 20 38.37 74.37 66.04
C SER A 20 38.61 73.99 64.56
N ILE A 21 37.56 73.45 63.92
CA ILE A 21 37.51 73.19 62.47
C ILE A 21 36.83 74.39 61.82
N PRO A 22 37.40 74.94 60.74
CA PRO A 22 36.77 76.03 60.01
C PRO A 22 35.52 75.58 59.26
N SER A 23 34.51 76.42 59.29
CA SER A 23 33.23 76.27 58.62
C SER A 23 33.40 76.08 57.12
N LEU A 24 33.19 74.84 56.67
CA LEU A 24 32.94 74.57 55.28
C LEU A 24 31.48 74.91 54.97
N THR A 25 31.30 75.93 54.20
CA THR A 25 30.07 76.31 53.55
C THR A 25 29.59 75.14 52.69
N GLN A 26 28.57 74.49 53.12
CA GLN A 26 27.83 73.49 52.28
C GLN A 26 27.14 74.28 51.17
N THR A 27 27.71 74.26 49.99
CA THR A 27 26.96 74.49 48.75
C THR A 27 26.12 73.24 48.48
N SER A 28 24.89 73.25 48.90
CA SER A 28 23.88 72.30 48.49
C SER A 28 23.61 72.52 47.02
N THR A 29 24.31 71.74 46.15
CA THR A 29 23.87 71.58 44.77
C THR A 29 22.60 70.77 44.79
N ALA A 30 21.47 71.47 44.91
CA ALA A 30 20.18 70.85 44.66
C ALA A 30 20.18 70.31 43.22
N MET A 31 20.39 69.01 43.08
CA MET A 31 20.16 68.33 41.81
C MET A 31 18.67 68.53 41.45
N ASN A 32 18.46 69.46 40.53
CA ASN A 32 17.18 69.83 40.02
C ASN A 32 16.71 68.60 39.20
N VAL A 33 16.04 67.63 39.84
CA VAL A 33 15.34 66.57 39.18
C VAL A 33 14.23 67.26 38.36
N ARG A 34 14.54 67.60 37.09
CA ARG A 34 13.51 68.04 36.16
C ARG A 34 12.43 66.98 36.21
N SER A 35 11.29 67.36 36.80
CA SER A 35 10.10 66.55 36.75
C SER A 35 9.82 66.19 35.28
N MET A 36 9.96 64.91 34.93
CA MET A 36 9.59 64.43 33.61
C MET A 36 8.18 64.90 33.29
N PRO A 37 7.91 65.46 32.12
CA PRO A 37 6.61 65.94 31.76
C PRO A 37 5.59 64.78 31.88
N THR A 38 4.44 65.07 32.46
CA THR A 38 3.41 64.08 32.78
C THR A 38 2.98 63.20 31.62
N TRP A 39 3.09 63.70 30.39
CA TRP A 39 2.79 62.90 29.19
C TRP A 39 3.77 61.73 28.97
N LEU A 40 5.03 61.84 29.44
CA LEU A 40 6.02 60.77 29.38
C LEU A 40 5.63 59.56 30.24
N TRP A 41 4.93 59.79 31.37
CA TRP A 41 4.41 58.70 32.17
C TRP A 41 3.29 57.91 31.46
N TRP A 42 2.47 58.59 30.65
CA TRP A 42 1.41 57.95 29.84
C TRP A 42 1.99 57.06 28.71
N VAL A 43 3.25 57.24 28.36
CA VAL A 43 3.95 56.40 27.40
C VAL A 43 4.86 55.37 28.09
N ALA A 44 5.60 55.81 29.15
CA ALA A 44 6.55 54.94 29.85
C ALA A 44 5.89 53.83 30.66
N VAL A 45 4.71 54.05 31.24
CA VAL A 45 3.98 53.06 32.02
C VAL A 45 3.43 51.95 31.11
N PRO A 46 2.73 52.23 29.98
CA PRO A 46 2.29 51.19 29.07
C PRO A 46 3.49 50.45 28.45
N LEU A 47 4.58 51.16 28.11
CA LEU A 47 5.79 50.52 27.56
C LEU A 47 6.50 49.63 28.59
N GLY A 48 6.51 50.04 29.87
CA GLY A 48 7.00 49.23 30.98
C GLY A 48 6.14 48.00 31.22
N ILE A 49 4.82 48.12 31.14
CA ILE A 49 3.89 47.01 31.25
C ILE A 49 4.09 46.04 30.06
N LEU A 50 4.19 46.58 28.85
CA LEU A 50 4.48 45.76 27.65
C LEU A 50 5.79 45.00 27.75
N LEU A 51 6.85 45.67 28.28
CA LEU A 51 8.13 45.02 28.50
C LEU A 51 8.03 43.89 29.56
N VAL A 52 7.34 44.15 30.68
CA VAL A 52 7.11 43.13 31.71
C VAL A 52 6.29 41.95 31.15
N ILE A 53 5.28 42.23 30.36
CA ILE A 53 4.49 41.19 29.66
C ILE A 53 5.38 40.43 28.70
N ALA A 54 6.18 41.09 27.88
CA ALA A 54 7.10 40.43 26.93
C ALA A 54 8.15 39.54 27.64
N VAL A 55 8.68 40.01 28.76
CA VAL A 55 9.61 39.23 29.61
C VAL A 55 8.88 38.05 30.26
N ALA A 56 7.66 38.24 30.80
CA ALA A 56 6.87 37.18 31.39
C ALA A 56 6.49 36.10 30.35
N LEU A 57 6.16 36.53 29.13
CA LEU A 57 5.84 35.63 28.03
C LEU A 57 7.06 34.82 27.58
N SER A 58 8.30 35.35 27.66
CA SER A 58 9.52 34.60 27.34
C SER A 58 9.79 33.41 28.28
N PHE A 59 9.17 33.38 29.47
CA PHE A 59 9.32 32.29 30.43
C PHE A 59 8.16 31.28 30.39
N ILE A 60 7.16 31.49 29.52
CA ILE A 60 5.97 30.63 29.47
C ILE A 60 6.17 29.39 28.59
N ASP A 61 7.14 29.41 27.68
CA ASP A 61 7.36 28.35 26.66
C ASP A 61 7.60 26.99 27.30
N GLU A 62 8.50 26.88 28.27
CA GLU A 62 8.85 25.61 28.91
C GLU A 62 7.70 25.04 29.78
N PRO A 63 7.03 25.82 30.66
CA PRO A 63 5.81 25.35 31.33
C PRO A 63 4.71 24.92 30.38
N LEU A 64 4.52 25.63 29.27
CA LEU A 64 3.49 25.32 28.27
C LEU A 64 3.85 24.03 27.50
N ARG A 65 5.12 23.84 27.14
CA ARG A 65 5.64 22.61 26.56
C ARG A 65 5.37 21.41 27.46
N ALA A 66 5.75 21.52 28.74
CA ALA A 66 5.57 20.45 29.72
C ALA A 66 4.07 20.14 29.98
N TYR A 67 3.21 21.15 29.92
CA TYR A 67 1.77 20.99 30.02
C TYR A 67 1.22 20.29 28.79
N ALA A 68 1.56 20.76 27.58
CA ALA A 68 1.11 20.19 26.32
C ALA A 68 1.54 18.71 26.19
N GLU A 69 2.81 18.40 26.48
CA GLU A 69 3.34 17.04 26.46
C GLU A 69 2.58 16.12 27.43
N ARG A 70 2.26 16.60 28.63
CA ARG A 70 1.51 15.85 29.65
C ARG A 70 0.06 15.59 29.24
N GLU A 71 -0.60 16.63 28.71
CA GLU A 71 -1.99 16.55 28.28
C GLU A 71 -2.15 15.62 27.07
N ILE A 72 -1.27 15.71 26.08
CA ILE A 72 -1.25 14.81 24.90
C ILE A 72 -1.04 13.36 25.35
N ASN A 73 -0.04 13.11 26.21
CA ASN A 73 0.24 11.77 26.73
C ASN A 73 -0.88 11.19 27.60
N HIS A 74 -1.65 12.05 28.28
CA HIS A 74 -2.84 11.63 29.04
C HIS A 74 -3.97 11.19 28.11
N ARG A 75 -4.17 11.91 27.01
CA ARG A 75 -5.25 11.64 26.03
C ARG A 75 -4.90 10.52 25.06
N LEU A 76 -3.61 10.26 24.81
CA LEU A 76 -3.13 9.21 23.92
C LEU A 76 -2.43 8.09 24.72
N PRO A 77 -3.17 7.24 25.44
CA PRO A 77 -2.59 6.27 26.38
C PRO A 77 -1.72 5.20 25.70
N ALA A 78 -1.92 4.92 24.40
CA ALA A 78 -1.13 3.95 23.62
C ALA A 78 0.23 4.50 23.17
N TYR A 79 0.45 5.82 23.25
CA TYR A 79 1.62 6.50 22.74
C TYR A 79 2.42 7.22 23.83
N ILE A 80 3.66 7.54 23.49
CA ILE A 80 4.52 8.44 24.23
C ILE A 80 4.92 9.55 23.26
N VAL A 81 4.47 10.77 23.54
CA VAL A 81 4.80 11.95 22.77
C VAL A 81 5.80 12.78 23.55
N ARG A 82 6.89 13.21 22.90
CA ARG A 82 7.87 14.14 23.42
C ARG A 82 7.98 15.34 22.49
N ILE A 83 8.07 16.52 23.07
CA ILE A 83 8.22 17.78 22.36
C ILE A 83 9.59 18.36 22.77
N GLY A 84 10.49 18.55 21.80
CA GLY A 84 11.82 19.07 22.04
C GLY A 84 11.80 20.54 22.47
N ALA A 85 11.14 21.39 21.71
CA ALA A 85 10.93 22.79 22.03
C ALA A 85 9.50 23.25 21.67
N LEU A 86 9.05 24.29 22.38
CA LEU A 86 7.81 25.00 22.10
C LEU A 86 8.08 26.50 22.19
N ALA A 87 7.71 27.25 21.16
CA ALA A 87 7.82 28.68 21.11
C ALA A 87 6.45 29.31 20.83
N LEU A 88 5.96 30.11 21.77
CA LEU A 88 4.72 30.86 21.62
C LEU A 88 5.01 32.25 21.08
N HIS A 89 4.31 32.64 20.02
CA HIS A 89 4.41 33.97 19.40
C HIS A 89 3.11 34.76 19.61
N PRO A 90 2.98 35.49 20.72
CA PRO A 90 1.71 36.12 21.09
C PRO A 90 1.23 37.18 20.10
N MET A 91 2.15 37.88 19.44
CA MET A 91 1.80 38.94 18.49
C MET A 91 1.17 38.42 17.20
N SER A 92 1.66 37.28 16.71
CA SER A 92 1.15 36.57 15.54
C SER A 92 0.06 35.56 15.89
N LEU A 93 -0.20 35.31 17.18
CA LEU A 93 -1.04 34.19 17.65
C LEU A 93 -0.59 32.85 17.05
N SER A 94 0.70 32.60 17.03
CA SER A 94 1.23 31.36 16.51
C SER A 94 2.06 30.60 17.55
N LEU A 95 2.15 29.30 17.34
CA LEU A 95 2.85 28.34 18.17
C LEU A 95 3.74 27.47 17.28
N ASP A 96 5.03 27.38 17.60
CA ASP A 96 5.96 26.45 16.98
C ASP A 96 6.25 25.29 17.94
N LEU A 97 6.15 24.06 17.45
CA LEU A 97 6.63 22.86 18.11
C LEU A 97 7.80 22.32 17.30
N GLU A 98 8.92 22.03 17.95
CA GLU A 98 10.12 21.51 17.31
C GLU A 98 10.49 20.15 17.91
N ASP A 99 11.05 19.28 17.07
CA ASP A 99 11.52 17.94 17.44
C ASP A 99 10.44 17.10 18.16
N VAL A 100 9.26 17.02 17.56
CA VAL A 100 8.16 16.20 18.08
C VAL A 100 8.39 14.75 17.74
N ILE A 101 8.50 13.90 18.76
CA ILE A 101 8.73 12.45 18.62
C ILE A 101 7.55 11.68 19.19
N VAL A 102 6.99 10.76 18.40
CA VAL A 102 5.89 9.87 18.80
C VAL A 102 6.38 8.43 18.80
N LYS A 103 6.22 7.76 19.93
CA LYS A 103 6.56 6.33 20.12
C LYS A 103 5.33 5.55 20.55
N GLN A 104 5.19 4.32 20.05
CA GLN A 104 4.21 3.37 20.56
C GLN A 104 4.70 2.78 21.90
N LYS A 105 3.87 2.72 22.93
CA LYS A 105 4.31 2.20 24.26
C LYS A 105 4.81 0.77 24.22
N ASP A 106 4.10 -0.07 23.47
CA ASP A 106 4.40 -1.50 23.41
C ASP A 106 5.53 -1.86 22.43
N SER A 107 5.89 -0.94 21.54
CA SER A 107 6.97 -1.11 20.54
C SER A 107 7.63 0.25 20.29
N PRO A 108 8.44 0.76 21.24
CA PRO A 108 8.90 2.15 21.23
C PRO A 108 9.98 2.45 20.20
N ASP A 109 10.64 1.42 19.68
CA ASP A 109 11.74 1.60 18.74
C ASP A 109 11.55 0.79 17.45
N PRO A 110 11.75 1.42 16.29
CA PRO A 110 11.98 2.87 16.07
C PRO A 110 10.75 3.71 16.43
N PRO A 111 10.90 5.04 16.67
CA PRO A 111 9.77 5.95 16.81
C PRO A 111 8.83 5.84 15.61
N ILE A 112 7.51 5.85 15.85
CA ILE A 112 6.52 5.79 14.76
C ILE A 112 6.56 7.08 13.94
N ALA A 113 6.71 8.22 14.61
CA ALA A 113 6.80 9.50 13.93
C ALA A 113 7.83 10.42 14.60
N ALA A 114 8.53 11.18 13.78
CA ALA A 114 9.36 12.30 14.17
C ALA A 114 9.05 13.48 13.25
N VAL A 115 8.77 14.64 13.82
CA VAL A 115 8.44 15.84 13.06
C VAL A 115 9.40 16.93 13.45
N SER A 116 10.10 17.50 12.48
CA SER A 116 11.11 18.54 12.73
C SER A 116 10.45 19.81 13.23
N LYS A 117 9.37 20.25 12.58
CA LYS A 117 8.66 21.46 12.97
C LYS A 117 7.17 21.36 12.65
N ILE A 118 6.35 21.81 13.60
CA ILE A 118 4.92 22.05 13.44
C ILE A 118 4.68 23.51 13.78
N HIS A 119 4.20 24.27 12.79
CA HIS A 119 3.81 25.66 12.98
C HIS A 119 2.29 25.75 12.93
N GLY A 120 1.70 26.32 13.97
CA GLY A 120 0.26 26.57 14.04
C GLY A 120 -0.02 28.04 14.27
N SER A 121 -0.92 28.65 13.49
CA SER A 121 -1.34 30.03 13.70
C SER A 121 -2.86 30.14 13.84
N LEU A 122 -3.31 31.13 14.58
CA LEU A 122 -4.71 31.48 14.77
C LEU A 122 -5.03 32.80 14.07
N GLN A 123 -6.18 32.88 13.43
CA GLN A 123 -6.60 34.10 12.75
C GLN A 123 -7.25 35.09 13.73
N TRP A 124 -6.65 36.28 13.90
CA TRP A 124 -7.14 37.34 14.77
C TRP A 124 -8.60 37.75 14.48
N SER A 125 -8.95 37.90 13.20
CA SER A 125 -10.29 38.30 12.78
C SER A 125 -11.37 37.28 13.17
N ALA A 126 -11.05 35.99 13.09
CA ALA A 126 -11.93 34.92 13.50
C ALA A 126 -12.06 34.88 15.03
N LEU A 127 -10.95 35.01 15.77
CA LEU A 127 -10.95 35.00 17.23
C LEU A 127 -11.77 36.16 17.80
N LEU A 128 -11.66 37.36 17.22
CA LEU A 128 -12.47 38.51 17.62
C LEU A 128 -13.99 38.31 17.37
N SER A 129 -14.35 37.42 16.46
CA SER A 129 -15.74 37.03 16.20
C SER A 129 -16.16 35.75 16.96
N GLY A 130 -15.34 35.26 17.90
CA GLY A 130 -15.64 34.09 18.73
C GLY A 130 -15.46 32.76 18.03
N ARG A 131 -14.75 32.72 16.90
CA ARG A 131 -14.44 31.47 16.16
C ARG A 131 -12.95 31.17 16.24
N ILE A 132 -12.60 29.88 16.28
CA ILE A 132 -11.22 29.41 16.24
C ILE A 132 -10.94 28.96 14.81
N VAL A 133 -10.14 29.74 14.08
CA VAL A 133 -9.67 29.39 12.74
C VAL A 133 -8.16 29.34 12.78
N SER A 134 -7.58 28.23 12.35
CA SER A 134 -6.15 27.95 12.44
C SER A 134 -5.59 27.49 11.10
N ASP A 135 -4.36 27.87 10.82
CA ASP A 135 -3.54 27.34 9.74
C ASP A 135 -2.39 26.52 10.34
N GLN A 136 -2.09 25.36 9.74
CA GLN A 136 -1.10 24.41 10.24
C GLN A 136 -0.08 24.08 9.16
N TRP A 137 1.22 24.18 9.45
CA TRP A 137 2.31 23.75 8.58
C TRP A 137 3.17 22.72 9.31
N ILE A 138 3.37 21.58 8.69
CA ILE A 138 4.12 20.45 9.22
C ILE A 138 5.30 20.20 8.28
N GLU A 139 6.52 20.39 8.77
CA GLU A 139 7.73 20.28 7.99
C GLU A 139 8.47 18.98 8.30
N HIS A 140 8.86 18.25 7.25
CA HIS A 140 9.63 17.02 7.30
C HIS A 140 9.12 16.00 8.33
N PRO A 141 7.85 15.59 8.29
CA PRO A 141 7.40 14.48 9.11
C PRO A 141 8.03 13.19 8.59
N VAL A 142 8.71 12.47 9.47
CA VAL A 142 9.31 11.16 9.20
C VAL A 142 8.50 10.11 9.93
N ILE A 143 7.91 9.17 9.19
CA ILE A 143 7.06 8.12 9.74
C ILE A 143 7.70 6.76 9.49
N HIS A 144 7.87 5.97 10.53
CA HIS A 144 8.42 4.63 10.43
C HIS A 144 7.45 3.59 10.97
N PHE A 145 7.13 2.62 10.14
CA PHE A 145 6.36 1.46 10.56
C PHE A 145 7.16 0.17 10.36
N THR A 146 7.20 -0.63 11.39
CA THR A 146 7.57 -2.05 11.29
C THR A 146 6.32 -2.90 11.25
N ARG A 147 6.42 -4.12 10.71
CA ARG A 147 5.29 -5.06 10.70
C ARG A 147 4.64 -5.27 12.08
N PRO A 148 5.39 -5.46 13.19
CA PRO A 148 4.79 -5.58 14.52
C PRO A 148 4.01 -4.33 14.94
N GLN A 149 4.54 -3.13 14.65
CA GLN A 149 3.86 -1.87 14.95
C GLN A 149 2.58 -1.71 14.13
N ALA A 150 2.64 -1.99 12.82
CA ALA A 150 1.48 -1.95 11.94
C ALA A 150 0.40 -2.97 12.34
N ALA A 151 0.80 -4.19 12.74
CA ALA A 151 -0.15 -5.21 13.20
C ALA A 151 -0.92 -4.74 14.44
N LYS A 152 -0.25 -4.12 15.41
CA LYS A 152 -0.88 -3.56 16.62
C LYS A 152 -1.85 -2.42 16.30
N GLU A 153 -1.49 -1.54 15.36
CA GLU A 153 -2.41 -0.49 14.90
C GLU A 153 -3.67 -1.07 14.22
N MET A 154 -3.52 -2.17 13.49
CA MET A 154 -4.66 -2.86 12.87
C MET A 154 -5.54 -3.59 13.88
N GLU A 155 -4.95 -4.16 14.93
CA GLU A 155 -5.64 -4.86 16.02
C GLU A 155 -6.26 -3.90 17.05
N ALA A 156 -5.85 -2.63 17.05
CA ALA A 156 -6.38 -1.61 17.94
C ALA A 156 -7.92 -1.54 17.84
N SER A 157 -8.58 -1.50 18.99
CA SER A 157 -10.06 -1.43 19.05
C SER A 157 -10.57 -0.17 18.33
N PRO A 158 -11.81 -0.16 17.85
CA PRO A 158 -12.42 1.06 17.30
C PRO A 158 -12.32 2.25 18.24
N GLU A 159 -12.44 2.04 19.56
CA GLU A 159 -12.29 3.05 20.60
C GLU A 159 -10.87 3.64 20.66
N GLN A 160 -9.83 2.82 20.43
CA GLN A 160 -8.45 3.30 20.35
C GLN A 160 -8.15 4.03 19.04
N LYS A 161 -8.80 3.65 17.93
CA LYS A 161 -8.64 4.31 16.62
C LYS A 161 -9.34 5.66 16.56
N GLN A 162 -10.41 5.85 17.31
CA GLN A 162 -11.16 7.11 17.38
C GLN A 162 -10.50 8.19 18.26
N SER A 163 -9.49 7.82 19.04
CA SER A 163 -8.92 8.71 20.06
C SER A 163 -8.41 10.06 19.52
N TRP A 164 -7.85 10.11 18.29
CA TRP A 164 -7.40 11.36 17.70
C TRP A 164 -8.56 12.22 17.15
N GLN A 165 -9.60 11.60 16.59
CA GLN A 165 -10.80 12.30 16.15
C GLN A 165 -11.57 12.85 17.35
N GLU A 166 -11.74 12.04 18.42
CA GLU A 166 -12.36 12.46 19.67
C GLU A 166 -11.59 13.59 20.36
N LEU A 167 -10.27 13.58 20.26
CA LEU A 167 -9.41 14.68 20.73
C LEU A 167 -9.78 15.99 20.05
N LEU A 168 -10.01 15.98 18.75
CA LEU A 168 -10.37 17.15 17.96
C LEU A 168 -11.87 17.52 18.13
N PHE A 169 -12.77 16.54 18.24
CA PHE A 169 -14.19 16.79 18.52
C PHE A 169 -14.46 17.30 19.92
N GLY A 170 -13.67 16.92 20.92
CA GLY A 170 -13.79 17.39 22.29
C GLY A 170 -13.36 18.84 22.51
N MET A 171 -12.80 19.47 21.49
CA MET A 171 -12.50 20.91 21.47
C MET A 171 -13.72 21.69 20.96
N GLN A 172 -13.80 22.98 21.26
CA GLN A 172 -14.82 23.86 20.65
C GLN A 172 -14.73 23.80 19.13
N GLU A 173 -15.78 24.21 18.42
CA GLU A 173 -15.76 24.24 16.94
C GLU A 173 -14.46 24.88 16.41
N ILE A 174 -13.58 24.03 15.90
CA ILE A 174 -12.31 24.44 15.31
C ILE A 174 -12.44 24.27 13.81
N GLN A 175 -12.08 25.30 13.09
CA GLN A 175 -11.87 25.24 11.65
C GLN A 175 -10.38 25.32 11.39
N LEU A 176 -9.81 24.26 10.82
CA LEU A 176 -8.48 24.32 10.20
C LEU A 176 -8.68 24.84 8.78
N ASN A 177 -8.29 26.09 8.57
CA ASN A 177 -8.47 26.72 7.27
C ASN A 177 -7.52 26.11 6.23
N GLU A 178 -6.27 25.87 6.65
CA GLU A 178 -5.24 25.25 5.85
C GLU A 178 -4.41 24.27 6.70
N VAL A 179 -4.14 23.10 6.15
CA VAL A 179 -3.15 22.15 6.67
C VAL A 179 -2.20 21.81 5.54
N SER A 180 -0.93 22.13 5.72
CA SER A 180 0.12 21.90 4.74
C SER A 180 1.20 21.01 5.34
N ILE A 181 1.48 19.88 4.70
CA ILE A 181 2.59 18.98 5.03
C ILE A 181 3.60 19.09 3.90
N THR A 182 4.86 19.31 4.22
CA THR A 182 5.91 19.45 3.22
C THR A 182 7.03 18.44 3.45
N ASN A 183 7.43 17.79 2.36
CA ASN A 183 8.57 16.89 2.29
C ASN A 183 8.58 15.80 3.37
N GLY A 184 7.43 15.14 3.55
CA GLY A 184 7.30 13.99 4.45
C GLY A 184 7.98 12.74 3.91
N ASP A 185 8.40 11.85 4.81
CA ASP A 185 8.98 10.55 4.51
C ASP A 185 8.22 9.46 5.26
N VAL A 186 7.81 8.40 4.58
CA VAL A 186 7.16 7.24 5.17
C VAL A 186 7.93 5.99 4.82
N THR A 187 8.38 5.29 5.82
CA THR A 187 9.14 4.03 5.67
C THR A 187 8.40 2.88 6.31
N TYR A 188 8.16 1.82 5.54
CA TYR A 188 7.62 0.56 6.05
C TYR A 188 8.65 -0.56 5.93
N ARG A 189 8.82 -1.33 7.00
CA ARG A 189 9.72 -2.50 7.05
C ARG A 189 8.98 -3.76 7.44
N GLU A 190 8.89 -4.70 6.50
CA GLU A 190 8.21 -5.99 6.68
C GLU A 190 8.96 -6.90 7.67
N ASN A 191 10.30 -6.98 7.56
CA ASN A 191 11.17 -7.72 8.47
C ASN A 191 12.58 -7.08 8.52
N THR A 192 13.44 -7.57 9.41
CA THR A 192 14.78 -7.01 9.63
C THR A 192 15.73 -7.18 8.43
N THR A 193 15.45 -8.14 7.54
CA THR A 193 16.33 -8.50 6.41
C THR A 193 15.82 -7.97 5.07
N SER A 194 14.56 -7.50 4.99
CA SER A 194 14.02 -6.93 3.76
C SER A 194 14.41 -5.47 3.59
N ASN A 195 14.54 -5.05 2.33
CA ASN A 195 14.63 -3.63 2.00
C ASN A 195 13.35 -2.94 2.48
N PRO A 196 13.45 -1.77 3.10
CA PRO A 196 12.28 -1.00 3.48
C PRO A 196 11.54 -0.48 2.22
N LEU A 197 10.25 -0.31 2.35
CA LEU A 197 9.43 0.39 1.36
C LEU A 197 9.40 1.87 1.72
N HIS A 198 9.76 2.72 0.77
CA HIS A 198 9.82 4.16 0.97
C HIS A 198 8.75 4.88 0.18
N ILE A 199 8.09 5.84 0.84
CA ILE A 199 7.29 6.89 0.20
C ILE A 199 7.92 8.19 0.62
N ARG A 200 8.39 8.99 -0.34
CA ARG A 200 9.15 10.22 -0.09
C ARG A 200 8.49 11.44 -0.69
N GLU A 201 8.99 12.59 -0.32
CA GLU A 201 8.51 13.89 -0.81
C GLU A 201 6.98 14.00 -0.65
N VAL A 202 6.45 13.49 0.49
CA VAL A 202 5.02 13.56 0.76
C VAL A 202 4.65 15.00 1.03
N ASN A 203 3.90 15.60 0.10
CA ASN A 203 3.33 16.92 0.23
C ASN A 203 1.81 16.77 0.26
N VAL A 204 1.20 17.34 1.30
CA VAL A 204 -0.25 17.34 1.47
C VAL A 204 -0.71 18.77 1.65
N HIS A 205 -1.71 19.17 0.91
CA HIS A 205 -2.39 20.43 1.07
C HIS A 205 -3.89 20.17 1.24
N ALA A 206 -4.42 20.59 2.39
CA ALA A 206 -5.82 20.43 2.69
C ALA A 206 -6.41 21.73 3.22
N GLU A 207 -7.57 22.09 2.70
CA GLU A 207 -8.24 23.34 3.06
C GLU A 207 -9.63 23.09 3.64
N ASN A 208 -10.10 24.03 4.48
CA ASN A 208 -11.45 24.05 4.99
C ASN A 208 -11.82 22.79 5.80
N ILE A 209 -10.90 22.32 6.64
CA ILE A 209 -11.15 21.19 7.53
C ILE A 209 -11.96 21.67 8.74
N ARG A 210 -13.12 21.08 8.95
CA ARG A 210 -14.04 21.47 10.04
C ARG A 210 -14.38 20.26 10.89
N ASN A 211 -14.34 20.42 12.21
CA ASN A 211 -14.80 19.39 13.14
C ASN A 211 -16.33 19.39 13.33
N VAL A 212 -17.07 19.57 12.24
CA VAL A 212 -18.53 19.53 12.21
C VAL A 212 -18.97 18.33 11.37
N ARG A 213 -19.97 17.60 11.84
CA ARG A 213 -20.52 16.46 11.10
C ARG A 213 -21.12 16.92 9.77
N SER A 214 -20.61 16.39 8.70
CA SER A 214 -21.15 16.60 7.35
C SER A 214 -22.33 15.65 7.08
N ALA A 215 -23.19 16.02 6.16
CA ALA A 215 -24.20 15.08 5.65
C ALA A 215 -23.51 13.97 4.84
N PRO A 216 -24.12 12.77 4.75
CA PRO A 216 -23.55 11.67 3.96
C PRO A 216 -23.21 12.12 2.53
N SER A 217 -22.06 11.69 2.04
CA SER A 217 -21.52 12.03 0.70
C SER A 217 -21.23 13.53 0.47
N GLN A 218 -21.02 14.28 1.54
CA GLN A 218 -20.47 15.63 1.47
C GLN A 218 -19.00 15.59 1.85
N TYR A 219 -18.18 16.22 1.05
CA TYR A 219 -16.73 16.28 1.21
C TYR A 219 -16.32 17.76 1.29
N PRO A 220 -16.34 18.37 2.50
CA PRO A 220 -16.23 19.83 2.66
C PRO A 220 -14.82 20.37 2.44
N SER A 221 -13.80 19.52 2.55
CA SER A 221 -12.41 19.94 2.54
C SER A 221 -11.77 19.62 1.19
N HIS A 222 -11.09 20.58 0.57
CA HIS A 222 -10.24 20.32 -0.57
C HIS A 222 -9.00 19.54 -0.11
N LEU A 223 -8.53 18.59 -0.91
CA LEU A 223 -7.37 17.75 -0.61
C LEU A 223 -6.53 17.54 -1.85
N GLN A 224 -5.25 17.87 -1.73
CA GLN A 224 -4.22 17.54 -2.72
C GLN A 224 -3.09 16.78 -2.04
N ILE A 225 -2.61 15.71 -2.69
CA ILE A 225 -1.48 14.91 -2.22
C ILE A 225 -0.54 14.64 -3.39
N ASP A 226 0.73 14.97 -3.22
CA ASP A 226 1.82 14.65 -4.12
C ASP A 226 2.88 13.85 -3.38
N MET A 227 3.39 12.75 -3.96
CA MET A 227 4.44 11.95 -3.35
C MET A 227 5.20 11.07 -4.34
N LEU A 228 6.39 10.65 -3.95
CA LEU A 228 7.17 9.63 -4.64
C LEU A 228 6.97 8.28 -3.96
N VAL A 229 6.39 7.32 -4.68
CA VAL A 229 6.19 5.94 -4.24
C VAL A 229 7.38 5.10 -4.74
N PHE A 230 8.12 4.47 -3.83
CA PHE A 230 9.26 3.60 -4.14
C PHE A 230 10.29 4.30 -5.05
N ASP A 231 10.69 5.52 -4.66
CA ASP A 231 11.73 6.35 -5.27
C ASP A 231 11.48 6.82 -6.72
N LYS A 232 10.56 6.24 -7.45
CA LYS A 232 10.31 6.55 -8.87
C LYS A 232 8.86 6.82 -9.22
N GLY A 233 7.95 6.11 -8.59
CA GLY A 233 6.52 6.26 -8.86
C GLY A 233 6.01 7.62 -8.39
N ARG A 234 5.49 8.45 -9.29
CA ARG A 234 4.86 9.72 -8.93
C ARG A 234 3.38 9.49 -8.71
N PHE A 235 2.95 9.80 -7.51
CA PHE A 235 1.53 9.76 -7.16
C PHE A 235 1.01 11.16 -6.96
N HIS A 236 -0.12 11.46 -7.57
CA HIS A 236 -0.87 12.69 -7.40
C HIS A 236 -2.33 12.34 -7.12
N LEU A 237 -2.92 13.01 -6.15
CA LEU A 237 -4.34 12.90 -5.81
C LEU A 237 -4.89 14.31 -5.61
N GLU A 238 -6.02 14.59 -6.23
CA GLU A 238 -6.71 15.88 -6.10
C GLU A 238 -8.22 15.65 -6.00
N GLY A 239 -8.85 16.30 -5.04
CA GLY A 239 -10.28 16.16 -4.83
C GLY A 239 -10.74 16.74 -3.50
N TYR A 240 -11.67 16.04 -2.87
CA TYR A 240 -12.32 16.49 -1.65
C TYR A 240 -12.35 15.41 -0.60
N ALA A 241 -12.36 15.80 0.68
CA ALA A 241 -12.40 14.89 1.81
C ALA A 241 -13.35 15.39 2.91
N ASP A 242 -13.82 14.45 3.72
CA ASP A 242 -14.35 14.71 5.05
C ASP A 242 -13.47 13.98 6.07
N PHE A 243 -12.60 14.74 6.73
CA PHE A 243 -11.65 14.21 7.71
C PHE A 243 -12.33 13.72 8.99
N PHE A 244 -13.57 14.12 9.22
CA PHE A 244 -14.35 13.80 10.41
C PHE A 244 -15.56 12.90 10.15
N ALA A 245 -15.65 12.30 8.97
CA ALA A 245 -16.65 11.29 8.70
C ALA A 245 -16.49 10.08 9.65
N GLU A 246 -17.60 9.56 10.14
CA GLU A 246 -17.62 8.38 11.00
C GLU A 246 -18.05 7.14 10.20
N PRO A 247 -17.42 5.97 10.41
CA PRO A 247 -16.35 5.60 11.36
C PRO A 247 -14.93 5.87 10.86
N SER A 248 -14.74 6.42 9.69
CA SER A 248 -13.44 6.69 9.09
C SER A 248 -13.54 7.88 8.15
N LEU A 249 -12.39 8.51 7.88
CA LEU A 249 -12.33 9.62 6.92
C LEU A 249 -12.97 9.22 5.58
N ALA A 250 -13.59 10.18 4.91
CA ALA A 250 -14.16 9.99 3.59
C ALA A 250 -13.41 10.83 2.54
N VAL A 251 -13.26 10.28 1.34
CA VAL A 251 -12.52 10.89 0.23
C VAL A 251 -13.28 10.68 -1.08
N ASN A 252 -13.28 11.71 -1.91
CA ASN A 252 -13.77 11.68 -3.28
C ASN A 252 -12.76 12.45 -4.14
N ALA A 253 -11.91 11.73 -4.88
CA ALA A 253 -10.76 12.32 -5.54
C ALA A 253 -10.34 11.56 -6.80
N ASP A 254 -9.72 12.29 -7.71
CA ASP A 254 -9.01 11.72 -8.84
C ASP A 254 -7.57 11.41 -8.43
N ALA A 255 -7.07 10.25 -8.85
CA ALA A 255 -5.73 9.79 -8.54
C ALA A 255 -4.97 9.37 -9.79
N THR A 256 -3.70 9.75 -9.85
CA THR A 256 -2.77 9.37 -10.91
C THR A 256 -1.51 8.80 -10.29
N LEU A 257 -1.10 7.63 -10.75
CA LEU A 257 0.18 7.00 -10.41
C LEU A 257 0.95 6.77 -11.71
N THR A 258 2.18 7.25 -11.79
CA THR A 258 3.03 7.06 -12.97
C THR A 258 4.36 6.41 -12.59
N ASP A 259 4.80 5.47 -13.41
CA ASP A 259 6.14 4.87 -13.39
C ASP A 259 6.57 4.22 -12.05
N MET A 260 5.61 3.64 -11.28
CA MET A 260 5.94 2.89 -10.07
C MET A 260 6.65 1.58 -10.41
N THR A 261 7.78 1.29 -9.79
CA THR A 261 8.55 0.07 -10.00
C THR A 261 7.96 -1.09 -9.19
N LEU A 262 7.54 -2.17 -9.87
CA LEU A 262 6.96 -3.36 -9.23
C LEU A 262 7.98 -4.20 -8.45
N ALA A 263 9.27 -4.14 -8.83
CA ALA A 263 10.33 -4.86 -8.12
C ALA A 263 10.45 -4.43 -6.65
N ASP A 264 10.10 -3.20 -6.33
CA ASP A 264 10.13 -2.67 -4.97
C ASP A 264 9.05 -3.30 -4.07
N LEU A 265 8.03 -3.94 -4.65
CA LEU A 265 7.02 -4.72 -3.93
C LEU A 265 7.50 -6.13 -3.51
N LEU A 266 8.70 -6.55 -3.90
CA LEU A 266 9.26 -7.86 -3.56
C LEU A 266 9.16 -8.21 -2.07
N PRO A 267 9.43 -7.31 -1.11
CA PRO A 267 9.30 -7.63 0.31
C PRO A 267 7.89 -8.10 0.70
N LEU A 268 6.86 -7.59 0.02
CA LEU A 268 5.46 -7.94 0.27
C LEU A 268 5.01 -9.19 -0.50
N THR A 269 5.56 -9.41 -1.70
CA THR A 269 5.14 -10.48 -2.61
C THR A 269 5.91 -11.78 -2.42
N ALA A 270 7.16 -11.73 -1.95
CA ALA A 270 8.02 -12.89 -1.77
C ALA A 270 7.44 -13.98 -0.84
N GLN A 271 6.63 -13.58 0.14
CA GLN A 271 5.94 -14.50 1.04
C GLN A 271 4.71 -15.18 0.40
N ARG A 272 4.26 -14.70 -0.77
CA ARG A 272 3.04 -15.15 -1.47
C ARG A 272 3.34 -15.95 -2.74
N GLN A 273 4.54 -16.53 -2.85
CA GLN A 273 5.00 -17.34 -4.01
C GLN A 273 5.01 -16.59 -5.36
N VAL A 274 4.77 -15.29 -5.34
CA VAL A 274 4.84 -14.44 -6.53
C VAL A 274 6.17 -13.68 -6.53
N HIS A 275 7.01 -13.96 -7.49
CA HIS A 275 8.30 -13.30 -7.66
C HIS A 275 8.22 -12.30 -8.81
N LEU A 276 8.08 -11.03 -8.48
CA LEU A 276 8.12 -9.92 -9.44
C LEU A 276 9.54 -9.37 -9.48
N SER A 277 10.28 -9.63 -10.55
CA SER A 277 11.66 -9.15 -10.68
C SER A 277 11.78 -7.82 -11.40
N GLN A 278 10.82 -7.49 -12.24
CA GLN A 278 10.76 -6.26 -13.04
C GLN A 278 9.31 -5.85 -13.26
N GLY A 279 9.12 -4.62 -13.71
CA GLY A 279 7.84 -4.09 -14.15
C GLY A 279 7.62 -2.66 -13.70
N ILE A 280 6.85 -1.95 -14.49
CA ILE A 280 6.45 -0.58 -14.25
C ILE A 280 4.92 -0.53 -14.27
N LEU A 281 4.34 0.09 -13.24
CA LEU A 281 2.90 0.29 -13.10
C LEU A 281 2.57 1.77 -13.24
N SER A 282 1.55 2.07 -14.03
CA SER A 282 0.90 3.38 -14.09
C SER A 282 -0.61 3.18 -14.05
N ALA A 283 -1.31 4.08 -13.38
CA ALA A 283 -2.76 4.04 -13.25
C ALA A 283 -3.34 5.46 -13.14
N GLU A 284 -4.52 5.66 -13.70
CA GLU A 284 -5.31 6.90 -13.57
C GLU A 284 -6.75 6.51 -13.28
N GLY A 285 -7.37 7.17 -12.32
CA GLY A 285 -8.74 6.85 -12.00
C GLY A 285 -9.32 7.72 -10.90
N HIS A 286 -10.52 7.36 -10.50
CA HIS A 286 -11.30 8.02 -9.46
C HIS A 286 -11.49 7.10 -8.28
N VAL A 287 -11.35 7.63 -7.07
CA VAL A 287 -11.55 6.92 -5.81
C VAL A 287 -12.61 7.66 -5.00
N GLU A 288 -13.67 6.98 -4.64
CA GLU A 288 -14.62 7.45 -3.65
C GLU A 288 -14.69 6.45 -2.50
N TYR A 289 -14.30 6.89 -1.32
CA TYR A 289 -14.33 6.10 -0.11
C TYR A 289 -15.14 6.86 0.96
N ALA A 290 -16.22 6.26 1.38
CA ALA A 290 -17.06 6.77 2.46
C ALA A 290 -17.68 5.59 3.21
N PRO A 291 -18.28 5.78 4.40
CA PRO A 291 -18.89 4.69 5.16
C PRO A 291 -19.93 3.86 4.39
N THR A 292 -20.62 4.48 3.44
CA THR A 292 -21.67 3.84 2.62
C THR A 292 -21.26 3.57 1.19
N VAL A 293 -20.08 4.02 0.75
CA VAL A 293 -19.62 3.95 -0.63
C VAL A 293 -18.14 3.62 -0.65
N GLN A 294 -17.76 2.63 -1.44
CA GLN A 294 -16.37 2.27 -1.69
C GLN A 294 -16.22 2.04 -3.19
N GLN A 295 -15.68 3.01 -3.90
CA GLN A 295 -15.53 2.94 -5.35
C GLN A 295 -14.09 3.20 -5.75
N VAL A 296 -13.56 2.34 -6.59
CA VAL A 296 -12.29 2.54 -7.29
C VAL A 296 -12.56 2.30 -8.76
N ARG A 297 -12.53 3.36 -9.54
CA ARG A 297 -12.74 3.33 -10.99
C ARG A 297 -11.45 3.74 -11.69
N LEU A 298 -10.71 2.78 -12.18
CA LEU A 298 -9.52 3.02 -12.99
C LEU A 298 -9.94 3.27 -14.44
N LYS A 299 -9.73 4.48 -14.91
CA LYS A 299 -9.90 4.85 -16.32
C LYS A 299 -8.84 4.17 -17.18
N THR A 300 -7.60 4.15 -16.67
CA THR A 300 -6.48 3.44 -17.29
C THR A 300 -5.66 2.71 -16.24
N LEU A 301 -5.22 1.49 -16.58
CA LEU A 301 -4.26 0.70 -15.83
C LEU A 301 -3.22 0.17 -16.82
N ALA A 302 -1.97 0.56 -16.69
CA ALA A 302 -0.89 0.16 -17.58
C ALA A 302 0.24 -0.51 -16.80
N LEU A 303 0.65 -1.69 -17.28
CA LEU A 303 1.83 -2.40 -16.81
C LEU A 303 2.77 -2.60 -17.99
N ARG A 304 4.07 -2.37 -17.79
CA ARG A 304 5.08 -2.54 -18.82
C ARG A 304 6.26 -3.34 -18.30
N ASP A 305 6.87 -4.14 -19.19
CA ASP A 305 8.10 -4.86 -18.93
C ASP A 305 8.05 -5.72 -17.65
N VAL A 306 6.87 -6.29 -17.34
CA VAL A 306 6.69 -7.11 -16.15
C VAL A 306 7.37 -8.45 -16.33
N LYS A 307 8.21 -8.85 -15.36
CA LYS A 307 8.70 -10.22 -15.24
C LYS A 307 8.25 -10.80 -13.91
N GLY A 308 7.41 -11.81 -13.99
CA GLY A 308 6.82 -12.44 -12.83
C GLY A 308 6.75 -13.95 -12.95
N ASP A 309 7.14 -14.65 -11.89
CA ASP A 309 7.00 -16.09 -11.75
C ASP A 309 6.13 -16.45 -10.55
N PHE A 310 5.19 -17.35 -10.75
CA PHE A 310 4.52 -18.04 -9.66
C PHE A 310 5.28 -19.34 -9.36
N VAL A 311 5.74 -19.49 -8.12
CA VAL A 311 6.55 -20.64 -7.69
C VAL A 311 5.72 -21.57 -6.84
N HIS A 312 5.46 -22.78 -7.36
CA HIS A 312 4.84 -23.89 -6.65
C HIS A 312 5.91 -24.82 -6.07
N ALA A 313 5.82 -25.16 -4.78
CA ALA A 313 6.70 -26.08 -4.09
C ALA A 313 5.93 -26.93 -3.08
N VAL A 314 6.45 -28.11 -2.73
CA VAL A 314 5.83 -28.98 -1.71
C VAL A 314 5.69 -28.26 -0.37
N THR A 315 6.68 -27.46 -0.01
CA THR A 315 6.68 -26.69 1.26
C THR A 315 5.69 -25.55 1.29
N THR A 316 5.19 -25.08 0.13
CA THR A 316 4.27 -23.95 0.01
C THR A 316 2.83 -24.39 -0.27
N GLN A 317 2.59 -25.66 -0.57
CA GLN A 317 1.31 -26.19 -1.04
C GLN A 317 0.12 -25.83 -0.11
N GLN A 318 0.32 -25.92 1.22
CA GLN A 318 -0.74 -25.55 2.15
C GLN A 318 -1.02 -24.05 2.14
N LYS A 319 0.02 -23.23 2.14
CA LYS A 319 -0.10 -21.75 2.04
C LYS A 319 -0.76 -21.33 0.73
N GLU A 320 -0.46 -22.03 -0.37
CA GLU A 320 -1.09 -21.79 -1.69
C GLU A 320 -2.60 -22.05 -1.63
N LYS A 321 -3.00 -23.20 -1.08
CA LYS A 321 -4.41 -23.54 -0.88
C LYS A 321 -5.14 -22.50 -0.01
N ASP A 322 -4.50 -22.06 1.06
CA ASP A 322 -5.08 -21.07 1.96
C ASP A 322 -5.15 -19.68 1.30
N THR A 323 -4.13 -19.30 0.52
CA THR A 323 -4.13 -18.05 -0.26
C THR A 323 -5.22 -18.07 -1.33
N VAL A 324 -5.34 -19.15 -2.10
CA VAL A 324 -6.40 -19.33 -3.12
C VAL A 324 -7.78 -19.21 -2.47
N LYS A 325 -8.02 -19.92 -1.35
CA LYS A 325 -9.29 -19.82 -0.62
C LYS A 325 -9.57 -18.40 -0.12
N THR A 326 -8.56 -17.70 0.36
CA THR A 326 -8.71 -16.33 0.86
C THR A 326 -9.03 -15.36 -0.28
N VAL A 327 -8.31 -15.47 -1.40
CA VAL A 327 -8.57 -14.67 -2.61
C VAL A 327 -9.96 -14.98 -3.18
N ALA A 328 -10.33 -16.27 -3.27
CA ALA A 328 -11.65 -16.66 -3.74
C ALA A 328 -12.78 -16.10 -2.87
N ARG A 329 -12.64 -16.18 -1.53
CA ARG A 329 -13.63 -15.61 -0.61
C ARG A 329 -13.69 -14.07 -0.70
N ALA A 330 -12.55 -13.41 -0.90
CA ALA A 330 -12.52 -11.96 -1.09
C ALA A 330 -13.18 -11.55 -2.40
N ALA A 331 -12.93 -12.29 -3.50
CA ALA A 331 -13.57 -12.07 -4.78
C ALA A 331 -15.10 -12.32 -4.71
N ASP A 332 -15.53 -13.39 -4.05
CA ASP A 332 -16.94 -13.70 -3.82
C ASP A 332 -17.65 -12.59 -3.01
N LYS A 333 -17.02 -12.12 -1.93
CA LYS A 333 -17.53 -10.98 -1.15
C LYS A 333 -17.59 -9.68 -1.93
N ALA A 334 -16.62 -9.44 -2.82
CA ALA A 334 -16.56 -8.24 -3.64
C ALA A 334 -17.54 -8.29 -4.82
N SER A 335 -17.86 -9.50 -5.32
CA SER A 335 -18.74 -9.68 -6.46
C SER A 335 -20.17 -9.22 -6.15
N ASN A 336 -20.69 -8.32 -6.97
CA ASN A 336 -22.02 -7.71 -6.82
C ASN A 336 -22.28 -7.10 -5.41
N HIS A 337 -21.21 -6.69 -4.70
CA HIS A 337 -21.38 -6.06 -3.40
C HIS A 337 -21.99 -4.66 -3.57
N PRO A 338 -23.11 -4.34 -2.89
CA PRO A 338 -23.89 -3.13 -3.20
C PRO A 338 -23.16 -1.81 -2.93
N THR A 339 -22.19 -1.81 -2.02
CA THR A 339 -21.42 -0.59 -1.66
C THR A 339 -19.99 -0.59 -2.17
N LEU A 340 -19.54 -1.68 -2.84
CA LEU A 340 -18.18 -1.80 -3.37
C LEU A 340 -18.21 -1.86 -4.90
N LEU A 341 -17.69 -0.84 -5.55
CA LEU A 341 -17.43 -0.83 -6.98
C LEU A 341 -15.93 -0.84 -7.26
N LEU A 342 -15.48 -1.88 -7.94
CA LEU A 342 -14.14 -1.95 -8.52
C LEU A 342 -14.29 -2.02 -10.04
N ARG A 343 -13.76 -1.06 -10.77
CA ARG A 343 -13.88 -1.00 -12.22
C ARG A 343 -12.56 -0.64 -12.88
N ILE A 344 -12.28 -1.27 -14.02
CA ILE A 344 -11.17 -0.92 -14.91
C ILE A 344 -11.77 -0.73 -16.29
N ASP A 345 -11.80 0.53 -16.77
CA ASP A 345 -12.35 0.83 -18.09
C ASP A 345 -11.40 0.33 -19.18
N ARG A 346 -10.09 0.55 -19.03
CA ARG A 346 -9.03 0.06 -19.92
C ARG A 346 -7.81 -0.39 -19.14
N GLY A 347 -7.46 -1.66 -19.26
CA GLY A 347 -6.22 -2.24 -18.74
C GLY A 347 -5.30 -2.65 -19.88
N LYS A 348 -3.99 -2.41 -19.74
CA LYS A 348 -2.98 -2.80 -20.71
C LYS A 348 -1.74 -3.35 -20.02
N ILE A 349 -1.28 -4.50 -20.51
CA ILE A 349 0.01 -5.07 -20.12
C ILE A 349 0.83 -5.19 -21.39
N GLU A 350 2.06 -4.71 -21.40
CA GLU A 350 2.90 -4.68 -22.60
C GLU A 350 4.27 -5.32 -22.33
N LYS A 351 4.80 -6.02 -23.33
CA LYS A 351 6.18 -6.57 -23.38
C LYS A 351 6.56 -7.35 -22.13
N SER A 352 5.63 -8.14 -21.62
CA SER A 352 5.77 -8.79 -20.33
C SER A 352 6.10 -10.27 -20.45
N GLU A 353 6.60 -10.87 -19.37
CA GLU A 353 6.90 -12.29 -19.25
C GLU A 353 6.29 -12.83 -17.97
N PHE A 354 5.49 -13.89 -18.10
CA PHE A 354 4.87 -14.58 -16.96
C PHE A 354 5.25 -16.04 -16.97
N GLY A 355 5.68 -16.57 -15.83
CA GLY A 355 6.08 -17.95 -15.67
C GLY A 355 5.39 -18.66 -14.52
N LEU A 356 5.23 -19.98 -14.67
CA LEU A 356 4.87 -20.93 -13.65
C LEU A 356 6.06 -21.85 -13.39
N VAL A 357 6.65 -21.79 -12.21
CA VAL A 357 7.77 -22.65 -11.80
C VAL A 357 7.24 -23.73 -10.87
N ASN A 358 7.32 -24.99 -11.25
CA ASN A 358 6.97 -26.11 -10.39
C ASN A 358 8.24 -26.75 -9.83
N LYS A 359 8.50 -26.52 -8.54
CA LYS A 359 9.60 -27.12 -7.78
C LYS A 359 9.16 -28.40 -7.05
N ALA A 360 7.88 -28.74 -7.07
CA ALA A 360 7.35 -29.96 -6.45
C ALA A 360 7.50 -31.19 -7.33
N SER A 361 7.80 -31.04 -8.63
CA SER A 361 8.05 -32.11 -9.58
C SER A 361 9.55 -32.43 -9.74
N ASP A 362 9.83 -33.65 -10.18
CA ASP A 362 11.19 -34.09 -10.53
C ASP A 362 11.21 -34.58 -11.99
N PRO A 363 11.94 -33.90 -12.88
CA PRO A 363 12.62 -32.63 -12.67
C PRO A 363 11.65 -31.45 -12.46
N SER A 364 12.12 -30.42 -11.78
CA SER A 364 11.40 -29.14 -11.73
C SER A 364 11.29 -28.54 -13.13
N TYR A 365 10.21 -27.80 -13.39
CA TYR A 365 10.01 -27.18 -14.69
C TYR A 365 9.48 -25.75 -14.58
N ARG A 366 9.69 -24.96 -15.63
CA ARG A 366 9.10 -23.63 -15.82
C ARG A 366 8.34 -23.61 -17.14
N VAL A 367 7.06 -23.24 -17.09
CA VAL A 367 6.26 -22.89 -18.27
C VAL A 367 6.07 -21.38 -18.26
N PHE A 368 6.33 -20.72 -19.38
CA PHE A 368 6.28 -19.27 -19.44
C PHE A 368 5.76 -18.76 -20.79
N ILE A 369 5.27 -17.55 -20.77
CA ILE A 369 4.90 -16.79 -21.95
C ILE A 369 5.67 -15.48 -21.97
N THR A 370 6.31 -15.16 -23.07
CA THR A 370 7.11 -13.95 -23.28
C THR A 370 6.47 -13.06 -24.32
N GLU A 371 6.99 -11.84 -24.45
CA GLU A 371 6.45 -10.82 -25.36
C GLU A 371 4.94 -10.69 -25.21
N THR A 372 4.50 -10.72 -23.95
CA THR A 372 3.07 -10.78 -23.63
C THR A 372 2.49 -9.39 -23.63
N ASP A 373 1.50 -9.19 -24.50
CA ASP A 373 0.62 -8.02 -24.49
C ASP A 373 -0.79 -8.47 -24.11
N ILE A 374 -1.39 -7.78 -23.15
CA ILE A 374 -2.77 -8.04 -22.69
C ILE A 374 -3.55 -6.74 -22.74
N GLU A 375 -4.73 -6.78 -23.33
CA GLU A 375 -5.72 -5.71 -23.29
C GLU A 375 -6.95 -6.19 -22.51
N LEU A 376 -7.40 -5.35 -21.58
CA LEU A 376 -8.59 -5.57 -20.77
C LEU A 376 -9.51 -4.37 -20.93
N GLU A 377 -10.77 -4.60 -21.24
CA GLU A 377 -11.79 -3.58 -21.39
C GLU A 377 -12.98 -3.89 -20.47
N ASN A 378 -13.54 -2.85 -19.85
CA ASN A 378 -14.79 -2.89 -19.09
C ASN A 378 -14.84 -3.95 -17.99
N TRP A 379 -13.73 -4.18 -17.28
CA TRP A 379 -13.77 -5.09 -16.15
C TRP A 379 -14.41 -4.42 -14.92
N SER A 380 -15.35 -5.12 -14.29
CA SER A 380 -16.02 -4.67 -13.07
C SER A 380 -16.31 -5.85 -12.15
N ASN A 381 -16.35 -5.61 -10.83
CA ASN A 381 -16.89 -6.57 -9.87
C ASN A 381 -18.44 -6.57 -9.84
N GLN A 382 -19.07 -5.58 -10.48
CA GLN A 382 -20.52 -5.53 -10.68
C GLN A 382 -20.85 -6.22 -12.00
N LEU A 383 -21.24 -7.49 -11.91
CA LEU A 383 -21.42 -8.35 -13.07
C LEU A 383 -22.63 -7.96 -13.94
N SER A 384 -23.51 -7.07 -13.46
CA SER A 384 -24.68 -6.59 -14.21
C SER A 384 -24.39 -5.41 -15.14
N GLU A 385 -23.16 -4.87 -15.14
CA GLU A 385 -22.81 -3.69 -15.96
C GLU A 385 -22.50 -4.07 -17.41
N GLU A 386 -21.25 -4.05 -17.80
CA GLU A 386 -20.81 -4.28 -19.18
C GLU A 386 -20.07 -5.61 -19.31
N THR A 387 -19.99 -6.14 -20.54
CA THR A 387 -19.17 -7.33 -20.81
C THR A 387 -17.70 -6.95 -20.76
N ALA A 388 -16.94 -7.60 -19.87
CA ALA A 388 -15.49 -7.46 -19.84
C ALA A 388 -14.86 -8.26 -20.99
N ILE A 389 -13.94 -7.65 -21.71
CA ILE A 389 -13.23 -8.26 -22.82
C ILE A 389 -11.74 -8.32 -22.48
N VAL A 390 -11.13 -9.49 -22.66
CA VAL A 390 -9.68 -9.66 -22.53
C VAL A 390 -9.12 -10.19 -23.85
N ARG A 391 -7.98 -9.63 -24.28
CA ARG A 391 -7.18 -10.12 -25.40
C ARG A 391 -5.74 -10.26 -24.92
N LEU A 392 -5.13 -11.40 -25.23
CA LEU A 392 -3.74 -11.68 -24.91
C LEU A 392 -3.03 -12.15 -26.18
N GLN A 393 -1.85 -11.61 -26.40
CA GLN A 393 -0.90 -12.05 -27.40
C GLN A 393 0.44 -12.30 -26.73
N GLY A 394 1.23 -13.26 -27.23
CA GLY A 394 2.54 -13.55 -26.69
C GLY A 394 3.18 -14.80 -27.33
N LEU A 395 4.33 -15.23 -26.80
CA LEU A 395 5.07 -16.39 -27.26
C LEU A 395 5.18 -17.43 -26.15
N LEU A 396 4.36 -18.50 -26.21
CA LEU A 396 4.47 -19.61 -25.26
C LEU A 396 5.83 -20.30 -25.43
N MET A 397 6.55 -20.46 -24.32
CA MET A 397 7.90 -21.03 -24.29
C MET A 397 8.87 -20.33 -25.28
N GLY A 398 8.68 -19.03 -25.52
CA GLY A 398 9.51 -18.21 -26.40
C GLY A 398 9.37 -18.49 -27.91
N SER A 399 8.45 -19.35 -28.32
CA SER A 399 8.29 -19.74 -29.73
C SER A 399 6.86 -19.91 -30.22
N GLY A 400 5.93 -20.27 -29.34
CA GLY A 400 4.56 -20.53 -29.70
C GLY A 400 3.73 -19.27 -29.81
N GLU A 401 3.40 -18.80 -31.01
CA GLU A 401 2.49 -17.68 -31.19
C GLU A 401 1.17 -17.95 -30.47
N THR A 402 0.86 -17.15 -29.47
CA THR A 402 -0.29 -17.35 -28.59
C THR A 402 -1.25 -16.19 -28.74
N HIS A 403 -2.53 -16.51 -29.01
CA HIS A 403 -3.64 -15.57 -29.03
C HIS A 403 -4.75 -16.11 -28.15
N ILE A 404 -5.13 -15.37 -27.15
CA ILE A 404 -6.25 -15.69 -26.27
C ILE A 404 -7.21 -14.52 -26.30
N SER A 405 -8.50 -14.81 -26.47
CA SER A 405 -9.56 -13.81 -26.31
C SER A 405 -10.64 -14.37 -25.40
N GLY A 406 -11.14 -13.53 -24.51
CA GLY A 406 -12.22 -13.88 -23.59
C GLY A 406 -13.25 -12.76 -23.50
N ALA A 407 -14.51 -13.14 -23.39
CA ALA A 407 -15.61 -12.24 -23.08
C ALA A 407 -16.31 -12.76 -21.83
N PHE A 408 -16.28 -11.96 -20.78
CA PHE A 408 -16.91 -12.30 -19.50
C PHE A 408 -18.24 -11.55 -19.42
N ARG A 409 -19.34 -12.31 -19.36
CA ARG A 409 -20.69 -11.74 -19.35
C ARG A 409 -21.13 -11.46 -17.93
N PRO A 410 -21.80 -10.34 -17.72
CA PRO A 410 -22.40 -10.04 -16.43
C PRO A 410 -23.60 -10.93 -16.19
N GLU A 411 -23.49 -11.89 -15.27
CA GLU A 411 -24.63 -12.71 -14.85
C GLU A 411 -24.68 -12.88 -13.32
N THR A 412 -25.89 -13.01 -12.80
CA THR A 412 -26.18 -12.85 -11.38
C THR A 412 -25.83 -14.05 -10.49
N LYS A 413 -25.52 -15.23 -11.06
CA LYS A 413 -25.36 -16.46 -10.26
C LYS A 413 -24.13 -17.31 -10.57
N SER A 414 -23.51 -17.14 -11.73
CA SER A 414 -22.35 -17.90 -12.16
C SER A 414 -21.61 -17.09 -13.22
N PRO A 415 -20.29 -17.07 -13.23
CA PRO A 415 -19.56 -16.35 -14.26
C PRO A 415 -19.76 -17.05 -15.61
N ASP A 416 -20.53 -16.43 -16.50
CA ASP A 416 -20.64 -16.86 -17.87
C ASP A 416 -19.53 -16.22 -18.71
N PHE A 417 -18.85 -17.01 -19.52
CA PHE A 417 -17.78 -16.50 -20.37
C PHE A 417 -17.63 -17.30 -21.67
N ASP A 418 -17.11 -16.64 -22.69
CA ASP A 418 -16.56 -17.24 -23.88
C ASP A 418 -15.03 -17.11 -23.86
N LEU A 419 -14.32 -18.18 -24.21
CA LEU A 419 -12.87 -18.21 -24.27
C LEU A 419 -12.43 -18.86 -25.59
N SER A 420 -11.56 -18.18 -26.33
CA SER A 420 -10.86 -18.71 -27.49
C SER A 420 -9.37 -18.72 -27.24
N VAL A 421 -8.72 -19.85 -27.46
CA VAL A 421 -7.27 -20.03 -27.29
C VAL A 421 -6.69 -20.58 -28.57
N LYS A 422 -5.69 -19.91 -29.11
CA LYS A 422 -4.93 -20.33 -30.28
C LYS A 422 -3.44 -20.21 -30.00
N ILE A 423 -2.77 -21.34 -29.95
CA ILE A 423 -1.30 -21.43 -29.77
C ILE A 423 -0.75 -22.13 -30.99
N LEU A 424 0.23 -21.54 -31.65
CA LEU A 424 0.76 -22.02 -32.91
C LEU A 424 2.25 -22.29 -32.81
N ARG A 425 2.69 -23.43 -33.32
CA ARG A 425 4.11 -23.78 -33.57
C ARG A 425 5.00 -23.64 -32.34
N THR A 426 4.51 -23.96 -31.13
CA THR A 426 5.38 -24.06 -29.96
C THR A 426 6.41 -25.18 -30.19
N SER A 427 7.68 -24.94 -29.99
CA SER A 427 8.73 -25.97 -30.01
C SER A 427 8.47 -27.01 -28.92
N VAL A 428 8.21 -28.28 -29.29
CA VAL A 428 7.99 -29.35 -28.29
C VAL A 428 9.23 -29.58 -27.45
N LYS A 429 10.44 -29.37 -28.02
CA LYS A 429 11.70 -29.46 -27.28
C LYS A 429 11.76 -28.49 -26.08
N SER A 430 11.16 -27.31 -26.17
CA SER A 430 11.11 -26.36 -25.05
C SER A 430 10.26 -26.85 -23.87
N LEU A 431 9.37 -27.81 -24.10
CA LEU A 431 8.52 -28.46 -23.10
C LEU A 431 9.17 -29.69 -22.45
N ASN A 432 10.39 -30.07 -22.79
CA ASN A 432 11.00 -31.32 -22.31
C ASN A 432 11.05 -31.45 -20.79
N GLN A 433 11.30 -30.39 -20.04
CA GLN A 433 11.25 -30.47 -18.58
C GLN A 433 9.85 -30.85 -18.06
N LEU A 434 8.81 -30.27 -18.65
CA LEU A 434 7.41 -30.61 -18.36
C LEU A 434 7.09 -32.06 -18.77
N LEU A 435 7.53 -32.47 -19.96
CA LEU A 435 7.32 -33.83 -20.48
C LEU A 435 8.03 -34.90 -19.65
N ARG A 436 9.26 -34.62 -19.16
CA ARG A 436 9.97 -35.50 -18.22
C ARG A 436 9.25 -35.59 -16.89
N ALA A 437 8.79 -34.46 -16.32
CA ALA A 437 8.12 -34.44 -15.03
C ALA A 437 6.82 -35.27 -15.00
N TYR A 438 6.07 -35.29 -16.10
CA TYR A 438 4.78 -35.98 -16.17
C TYR A 438 4.80 -37.27 -16.99
N GLY A 439 5.62 -37.36 -17.99
CA GLY A 439 5.60 -38.48 -18.95
C GLY A 439 6.89 -39.30 -18.99
N GLY A 440 7.97 -38.86 -18.34
CA GLY A 440 9.29 -39.49 -18.46
C GLY A 440 9.83 -39.51 -19.91
N MET A 441 9.40 -38.57 -20.75
CA MET A 441 9.68 -38.52 -22.17
C MET A 441 10.56 -37.32 -22.51
N ASP A 442 11.39 -37.52 -23.52
CA ASP A 442 12.17 -36.47 -24.19
C ASP A 442 11.84 -36.42 -25.67
N VAL A 443 11.79 -35.20 -26.21
CA VAL A 443 11.55 -34.96 -27.62
C VAL A 443 12.70 -34.18 -28.21
N ALA A 444 13.25 -34.71 -29.32
CA ALA A 444 14.37 -34.10 -30.01
C ALA A 444 13.96 -32.90 -30.88
N SER A 445 12.79 -33.00 -31.54
CA SER A 445 12.25 -31.96 -32.41
C SER A 445 10.72 -32.10 -32.55
N GLY A 446 10.11 -31.08 -33.12
CA GLY A 446 8.69 -31.03 -33.42
C GLY A 446 8.05 -29.74 -32.99
N VAL A 447 6.87 -29.51 -33.51
CA VAL A 447 6.04 -28.36 -33.14
C VAL A 447 4.68 -28.82 -32.63
N PHE A 448 4.14 -28.03 -31.70
CA PHE A 448 2.88 -28.24 -31.06
C PHE A 448 2.00 -27.00 -31.26
N SER A 449 0.75 -27.22 -31.62
CA SER A 449 -0.25 -26.17 -31.72
C SER A 449 -1.50 -26.57 -30.96
N VAL A 450 -2.26 -25.61 -30.45
CA VAL A 450 -3.53 -25.82 -29.74
C VAL A 450 -4.58 -24.87 -30.26
N TYR A 451 -5.76 -25.41 -30.49
CA TYR A 451 -6.98 -24.63 -30.74
C TYR A 451 -8.02 -25.05 -29.70
N SER A 452 -8.64 -24.07 -29.08
CA SER A 452 -9.70 -24.30 -28.11
C SER A 452 -10.71 -23.18 -28.16
N GLU A 453 -11.97 -23.54 -28.14
CA GLU A 453 -13.10 -22.63 -27.91
C GLU A 453 -13.93 -23.25 -26.81
N MET A 454 -14.19 -22.46 -25.78
CA MET A 454 -15.00 -22.88 -24.63
C MET A 454 -16.03 -21.80 -24.31
N THR A 455 -17.24 -22.21 -24.04
CA THR A 455 -18.30 -21.36 -23.53
C THR A 455 -18.76 -21.92 -22.20
N VAL A 456 -18.79 -21.10 -21.16
CA VAL A 456 -19.48 -21.42 -19.91
C VAL A 456 -20.75 -20.60 -19.84
N LYS A 457 -21.88 -21.28 -19.65
CA LYS A 457 -23.19 -20.65 -19.54
C LYS A 457 -24.05 -21.40 -18.52
N ASN A 458 -24.59 -20.64 -17.56
CA ASN A 458 -25.45 -21.22 -16.49
C ASN A 458 -24.77 -22.41 -15.77
N GLY A 459 -23.46 -22.31 -15.47
CA GLY A 459 -22.71 -23.36 -14.80
C GLY A 459 -22.48 -24.63 -15.64
N LYS A 460 -22.67 -24.57 -16.96
CA LYS A 460 -22.31 -25.64 -17.89
C LYS A 460 -21.23 -25.19 -18.84
N VAL A 461 -20.19 -26.00 -18.98
CA VAL A 461 -19.16 -25.83 -20.00
C VAL A 461 -19.51 -26.58 -21.26
N THR A 462 -19.29 -25.95 -22.41
CA THR A 462 -19.33 -26.58 -23.74
C THR A 462 -18.17 -26.04 -24.55
N GLY A 463 -17.49 -26.89 -25.30
CA GLY A 463 -16.38 -26.46 -26.12
C GLY A 463 -15.55 -27.61 -26.64
N TYR A 464 -14.35 -27.30 -27.10
CA TYR A 464 -13.41 -28.32 -27.56
C TYR A 464 -11.98 -27.88 -27.28
N LEU A 465 -11.09 -28.86 -27.18
CA LEU A 465 -9.63 -28.71 -27.24
C LEU A 465 -9.10 -29.57 -28.41
N LYS A 466 -8.31 -28.95 -29.28
CA LYS A 466 -7.67 -29.62 -30.43
C LYS A 466 -6.18 -29.40 -30.43
N PRO A 467 -5.38 -30.26 -29.80
CA PRO A 467 -3.93 -30.25 -29.94
C PRO A 467 -3.53 -30.82 -31.31
N LEU A 468 -2.48 -30.27 -31.86
CA LEU A 468 -1.87 -30.67 -33.12
C LEU A 468 -0.37 -30.83 -32.92
N PHE A 469 0.15 -32.00 -33.26
CA PHE A 469 1.58 -32.26 -33.23
C PHE A 469 2.08 -32.49 -34.65
N LYS A 470 3.18 -31.87 -35.02
CA LYS A 470 3.79 -32.01 -36.33
C LYS A 470 5.31 -32.23 -36.19
N ASP A 471 5.86 -33.12 -37.00
CA ASP A 471 7.27 -33.44 -37.11
C ASP A 471 7.93 -33.81 -35.78
N VAL A 472 7.18 -34.42 -34.86
CA VAL A 472 7.65 -34.80 -33.52
C VAL A 472 8.56 -36.03 -33.68
N LYS A 473 9.83 -35.87 -33.28
CA LYS A 473 10.78 -36.94 -33.18
C LYS A 473 11.14 -37.16 -31.71
N ALA A 474 10.92 -38.38 -31.25
CA ALA A 474 11.37 -38.80 -29.93
C ALA A 474 12.91 -38.86 -29.89
N TYR A 475 13.48 -38.69 -28.72
CA TYR A 475 14.91 -38.90 -28.53
C TYR A 475 15.23 -40.38 -28.75
N ASP A 476 16.25 -40.67 -29.57
CA ASP A 476 16.68 -42.06 -29.85
C ASP A 476 17.57 -42.54 -28.70
N PRO A 477 17.14 -43.58 -27.92
CA PRO A 477 17.92 -44.06 -26.80
C PRO A 477 19.20 -44.84 -27.21
N ALA A 478 19.41 -45.09 -28.48
CA ALA A 478 20.59 -45.83 -28.97
C ALA A 478 21.92 -45.08 -28.74
N GLN A 479 21.89 -43.81 -28.42
CA GLN A 479 23.08 -43.01 -28.09
C GLN A 479 23.38 -42.90 -26.58
N ASP A 480 22.45 -43.35 -25.69
CA ASP A 480 22.61 -43.27 -24.23
C ASP A 480 22.56 -44.69 -23.62
N GLN A 481 23.70 -45.28 -23.40
CA GLN A 481 23.88 -46.70 -23.05
C GLN A 481 23.43 -47.13 -21.62
N ASP A 482 22.73 -46.33 -20.83
CA ASP A 482 22.48 -46.64 -19.41
C ASP A 482 21.00 -46.75 -18.94
N LYS A 483 20.02 -46.98 -19.83
CA LYS A 483 18.60 -46.86 -19.39
C LYS A 483 17.71 -48.08 -19.67
N GLY A 484 17.96 -49.19 -18.96
CA GLY A 484 17.12 -50.41 -19.05
C GLY A 484 15.69 -50.30 -18.52
N LEU A 485 15.30 -49.26 -17.72
CA LEU A 485 13.95 -49.08 -17.19
C LEU A 485 13.08 -48.11 -18.01
N LEU A 486 13.70 -47.17 -18.71
CA LEU A 486 13.03 -46.24 -19.61
C LEU A 486 12.54 -46.90 -20.89
N GLN A 487 13.20 -47.97 -21.35
CA GLN A 487 12.84 -48.70 -22.56
C GLN A 487 11.45 -49.34 -22.47
N LYS A 488 11.02 -49.87 -21.32
CA LYS A 488 9.70 -50.48 -21.14
C LYS A 488 8.54 -49.47 -21.06
N ILE A 489 8.79 -48.27 -20.53
CA ILE A 489 7.80 -47.18 -20.52
C ILE A 489 7.75 -46.53 -21.91
N TYR A 490 8.87 -46.39 -22.56
CA TYR A 490 9.06 -45.88 -23.92
C TYR A 490 8.33 -46.73 -24.97
N GLU A 491 8.46 -48.04 -24.95
CA GLU A 491 7.79 -48.95 -25.91
C GLU A 491 6.24 -48.89 -25.76
N LYS A 492 5.73 -48.70 -24.55
CA LYS A 492 4.30 -48.59 -24.32
C LYS A 492 3.70 -47.25 -24.76
N THR A 493 4.48 -46.16 -24.64
CA THR A 493 4.03 -44.80 -24.99
C THR A 493 4.29 -44.50 -26.48
N ILE A 494 5.37 -45.06 -27.09
CA ILE A 494 5.60 -44.98 -28.53
C ILE A 494 4.56 -45.83 -29.32
N ASN A 495 4.16 -46.98 -28.81
CA ASN A 495 3.12 -47.77 -29.48
C ASN A 495 1.81 -47.01 -29.57
N VAL A 496 1.42 -46.27 -28.56
CA VAL A 496 0.20 -45.41 -28.60
C VAL A 496 0.43 -44.20 -29.54
N ALA A 497 1.59 -43.51 -29.45
CA ALA A 497 1.91 -42.42 -30.37
C ALA A 497 2.17 -42.90 -31.80
N ALA A 498 2.82 -44.05 -31.98
CA ALA A 498 3.08 -44.66 -33.31
C ALA A 498 1.82 -45.24 -33.94
N GLU A 499 0.85 -45.75 -33.16
CA GLU A 499 -0.44 -46.21 -33.66
C GLU A 499 -1.32 -45.01 -34.09
N LEU A 500 -1.24 -43.88 -33.39
CA LEU A 500 -1.87 -42.61 -33.79
C LEU A 500 -1.16 -42.00 -35.04
N LEU A 501 0.17 -42.20 -35.20
CA LEU A 501 0.94 -41.74 -36.35
C LEU A 501 0.80 -42.60 -37.60
N LYS A 502 0.41 -43.90 -37.45
CA LYS A 502 0.32 -44.83 -38.57
C LYS A 502 -0.92 -44.66 -39.46
N ASN A 503 -1.93 -43.92 -39.00
CA ASN A 503 -3.22 -43.85 -39.69
C ASN A 503 -3.51 -42.53 -40.42
N THR A 504 -2.52 -41.60 -40.58
CA THR A 504 -2.77 -40.34 -41.28
C THR A 504 -1.76 -40.10 -42.39
N PRO A 505 -2.20 -39.82 -43.64
CA PRO A 505 -1.34 -39.47 -44.77
C PRO A 505 -0.74 -38.07 -44.71
N ARG A 506 -0.94 -37.35 -43.62
CA ARG A 506 -0.32 -36.05 -43.29
C ARG A 506 0.46 -36.21 -42.01
N GLU A 507 1.68 -35.74 -41.99
CA GLU A 507 2.59 -35.75 -40.84
C GLU A 507 2.07 -34.95 -39.60
N GLU A 508 0.76 -34.80 -39.49
CA GLU A 508 0.05 -34.10 -38.41
C GLU A 508 -0.85 -35.05 -37.64
N VAL A 509 -0.67 -35.14 -36.34
CA VAL A 509 -1.59 -35.85 -35.43
C VAL A 509 -2.50 -34.83 -34.73
N ALA A 510 -3.81 -34.98 -34.95
CA ALA A 510 -4.82 -34.14 -34.34
C ALA A 510 -5.80 -34.99 -33.57
N THR A 511 -6.03 -34.71 -32.31
CA THR A 511 -7.08 -35.30 -31.50
C THR A 511 -7.99 -34.19 -31.00
N LYS A 512 -9.23 -34.16 -31.45
CA LYS A 512 -10.23 -33.23 -30.94
C LYS A 512 -10.92 -33.87 -29.74
N THR A 513 -10.82 -33.22 -28.58
CA THR A 513 -11.54 -33.62 -27.37
C THR A 513 -12.67 -32.62 -27.13
N ASP A 514 -13.89 -33.08 -27.18
CA ASP A 514 -15.03 -32.25 -26.81
C ASP A 514 -15.14 -32.16 -25.29
N VAL A 515 -15.28 -30.96 -24.79
CA VAL A 515 -15.44 -30.65 -23.37
C VAL A 515 -16.89 -30.27 -23.11
N SER A 516 -17.60 -31.05 -22.29
CA SER A 516 -18.98 -30.74 -21.92
C SER A 516 -19.30 -31.30 -20.53
N GLY A 517 -20.06 -30.54 -19.75
CA GLY A 517 -20.50 -30.98 -18.43
C GLY A 517 -20.84 -29.83 -17.49
N PRO A 518 -21.31 -30.15 -16.29
CA PRO A 518 -21.42 -29.13 -15.23
C PRO A 518 -20.04 -28.70 -14.78
N VAL A 519 -19.93 -27.45 -14.41
CA VAL A 519 -18.72 -26.93 -13.76
C VAL A 519 -18.63 -27.57 -12.37
N GLU A 520 -17.55 -28.29 -12.08
CA GLU A 520 -17.37 -29.03 -10.83
C GLU A 520 -17.40 -28.14 -9.57
N ASN A 521 -17.08 -26.87 -9.70
CA ASN A 521 -17.16 -25.89 -8.61
C ASN A 521 -17.69 -24.53 -9.12
N PRO A 522 -19.00 -24.30 -9.12
CA PRO A 522 -19.57 -23.03 -9.57
C PRO A 522 -19.20 -21.84 -8.68
N GLN A 523 -18.58 -22.07 -7.53
CA GLN A 523 -18.05 -21.03 -6.63
C GLN A 523 -16.55 -20.75 -6.84
N ALA A 524 -15.89 -21.50 -7.72
CA ALA A 524 -14.51 -21.20 -8.11
C ALA A 524 -14.46 -19.89 -8.91
N SER A 525 -13.37 -19.13 -8.75
CA SER A 525 -13.15 -17.96 -9.59
C SER A 525 -13.12 -18.35 -11.07
N THR A 526 -13.59 -17.47 -11.96
CA THR A 526 -13.57 -17.71 -13.42
C THR A 526 -12.18 -18.15 -13.90
N TRP A 527 -11.12 -17.57 -13.35
CA TRP A 527 -9.74 -17.92 -13.67
C TRP A 527 -9.37 -19.35 -13.25
N GLU A 528 -9.69 -19.75 -12.03
CA GLU A 528 -9.43 -21.11 -11.52
C GLU A 528 -10.17 -22.16 -12.36
N MET A 529 -11.37 -21.84 -12.78
CA MET A 529 -12.19 -22.67 -13.65
C MET A 529 -11.55 -22.81 -15.05
N VAL A 530 -11.12 -21.70 -15.65
CA VAL A 530 -10.43 -21.70 -16.95
C VAL A 530 -9.14 -22.52 -16.88
N VAL A 531 -8.31 -22.28 -15.87
CA VAL A 531 -7.05 -23.02 -15.68
C VAL A 531 -7.29 -24.51 -15.46
N THR A 532 -8.28 -24.87 -14.68
CA THR A 532 -8.60 -26.29 -14.40
C THR A 532 -9.14 -27.00 -15.64
N LEU A 533 -10.05 -26.36 -16.36
CA LEU A 533 -10.59 -26.90 -17.62
C LEU A 533 -9.48 -27.08 -18.66
N PHE A 534 -8.66 -26.07 -18.83
CA PHE A 534 -7.55 -26.13 -19.78
C PHE A 534 -6.52 -27.19 -19.40
N LYS A 535 -6.12 -27.25 -18.14
CA LYS A 535 -5.20 -28.25 -17.60
C LYS A 535 -5.73 -29.67 -17.83
N ASN A 536 -6.98 -29.94 -17.42
CA ASN A 536 -7.57 -31.27 -17.54
C ASN A 536 -7.71 -31.68 -19.00
N ALA A 537 -8.27 -30.82 -19.85
CA ALA A 537 -8.43 -31.10 -21.27
C ALA A 537 -7.09 -31.23 -22.00
N PHE A 538 -6.09 -30.46 -21.63
CA PHE A 538 -4.74 -30.56 -22.19
C PHE A 538 -4.07 -31.89 -21.85
N PHE A 539 -4.10 -32.30 -20.59
CA PHE A 539 -3.49 -33.57 -20.19
C PHE A 539 -4.25 -34.77 -20.76
N GLU A 540 -5.57 -34.71 -20.83
CA GLU A 540 -6.40 -35.75 -21.45
C GLU A 540 -6.11 -35.91 -22.95
N ALA A 541 -5.94 -34.78 -23.65
CA ALA A 541 -5.66 -34.76 -25.07
C ALA A 541 -4.21 -35.11 -25.45
N VAL A 542 -3.23 -34.71 -24.62
CA VAL A 542 -1.80 -34.87 -24.91
C VAL A 542 -1.23 -36.17 -24.36
N LEU A 543 -1.77 -36.68 -23.25
CA LEU A 543 -1.25 -37.86 -22.56
C LEU A 543 -2.39 -38.84 -22.20
N PRO A 544 -3.09 -39.40 -23.21
CA PRO A 544 -4.16 -40.35 -22.96
C PRO A 544 -3.62 -41.57 -22.18
N GLY A 545 -4.26 -41.91 -21.05
CA GLY A 545 -3.88 -43.01 -20.18
C GLY A 545 -3.05 -42.64 -18.93
N LEU A 546 -2.72 -41.35 -18.71
CA LEU A 546 -2.08 -40.87 -17.47
C LEU A 546 -3.07 -40.53 -16.35
N GLU A 547 -4.35 -40.53 -16.62
CA GLU A 547 -5.45 -40.22 -15.68
C GLU A 547 -5.38 -41.03 -14.38
N GLY A 548 -4.94 -42.29 -14.42
CA GLY A 548 -4.82 -43.17 -13.26
C GLY A 548 -3.70 -42.80 -12.29
N ARG A 549 -2.72 -41.97 -12.69
CA ARG A 549 -1.61 -41.54 -11.83
C ARG A 549 -1.85 -40.19 -11.20
N LEU A 550 -2.56 -39.29 -11.86
CA LEU A 550 -2.90 -37.97 -11.32
C LEU A 550 -3.89 -38.06 -10.14
N LYS A 551 -4.79 -39.07 -10.13
CA LYS A 551 -5.72 -39.34 -9.01
C LYS A 551 -5.03 -39.94 -7.76
N LYS A 552 -3.79 -40.44 -7.87
CA LYS A 552 -3.03 -41.00 -6.72
C LYS A 552 -2.09 -40.02 -6.06
N SER A 553 -1.87 -38.84 -6.63
CA SER A 553 -0.97 -37.79 -6.13
C SER A 553 -1.68 -36.51 -5.71
N ALA A 554 -3.02 -36.47 -5.67
CA ALA A 554 -3.84 -35.35 -5.21
C ALA A 554 -4.29 -35.52 -3.75
#